data_089c94d368dbf29a9be57752680d4478
#
_entry.id   089c94d368dbf29a9be57752680d4478
#
_cell.length_a   1.000
_cell.length_b   1.000
_cell.length_c   1.000
_cell.angle_alpha   90.00
_cell.angle_beta   90.00
_cell.angle_gamma   90.00
#
_symmetry.space_group_name_H-M   'P 1'
#
loop_
_entity.id
_entity.type
_entity.pdbx_description
1 polymer ?
#
loop_
_entity_poly.entity_id
_entity_poly.type
_entity_poly.pdbx_seq_one_letter_code
_entity_poly.pdbx_strand_id
1 'polypeptide(L)'
;MKMRLWQKTLIVAALLTAGAVGQSMRGGQIVQVPFPFVVAERTLPAGRYFVTNIGETRLRIYSAERQSLVQTHTVQGHAPEGSGKMVFHRYGDVYFLAEVWAPGRDVGQQLTKSRAEDEVRKLKATESGIQTAVLRFTSSAN
;
A
#
# COMPACT_ATOMS: atom_id res chain seq x y z
N MET A 1 -2.55 42.69 51.63
CA MET A 1 -2.66 42.16 51.44
C MET A 1 -2.84 41.45 50.60
N LYS A 2 -2.64 40.91 50.05
CA LYS A 2 -2.65 40.37 49.36
C LYS A 2 -2.81 39.37 48.82
N MET A 3 -3.04 38.86 48.37
CA MET A 3 -3.29 37.99 48.00
C MET A 3 -3.43 37.53 46.99
N ARG A 4 -3.13 37.30 46.31
CA ARG A 4 -3.19 36.85 45.34
C ARG A 4 -2.95 35.81 44.92
N LEU A 5 -2.69 35.36 44.82
CA LEU A 5 -2.39 34.25 44.78
C LEU A 5 -3.04 33.26 44.27
N TRP A 6 -3.80 33.37 44.09
CA TRP A 6 -4.71 32.72 43.67
C TRP A 6 -4.84 32.45 42.35
N GLN A 7 -4.01 32.87 41.77
CA GLN A 7 -3.86 32.52 40.54
C GLN A 7 -3.29 31.21 40.52
N LYS A 8 -3.88 30.42 41.10
CA LYS A 8 -3.85 29.12 40.75
C LYS A 8 -4.36 29.04 39.43
N THR A 9 -3.51 29.22 38.58
CA THR A 9 -3.64 28.79 37.25
C THR A 9 -3.94 27.34 37.30
N LEU A 10 -5.11 27.05 37.20
CA LEU A 10 -5.54 25.80 36.70
C LEU A 10 -4.99 25.72 35.32
N ILE A 11 -3.79 25.19 35.27
CA ILE A 11 -3.36 24.56 34.07
C ILE A 11 -4.29 23.36 33.97
N VAL A 12 -5.39 23.60 33.38
CA VAL A 12 -6.09 22.53 32.73
C VAL A 12 -5.09 22.11 31.68
N ALA A 13 -4.28 21.16 32.06
CA ALA A 13 -3.69 20.34 31.06
C ALA A 13 -4.86 19.76 30.31
N ALA A 14 -5.24 20.45 29.27
CA ALA A 14 -5.94 19.82 28.24
C ALA A 14 -5.02 18.70 27.78
N LEU A 15 -5.22 17.58 28.36
CA LEU A 15 -4.84 16.36 27.75
C LEU A 15 -5.61 16.37 26.46
N LEU A 16 -4.99 16.97 25.49
CA LEU A 16 -5.19 16.55 24.15
C LEU A 16 -4.72 15.11 24.17
N THR A 17 -5.58 14.27 24.62
CA THR A 17 -5.64 12.99 24.04
C THR A 17 -5.86 13.29 22.58
N ALA A 18 -4.78 13.45 21.86
CA ALA A 18 -4.79 13.12 20.50
C ALA A 18 -5.28 11.68 20.52
N GLY A 19 -6.58 11.54 20.57
CA GLY A 19 -7.17 10.31 20.24
C GLY A 19 -6.58 10.04 18.89
N ALA A 20 -5.64 9.15 18.85
CA ALA A 20 -5.37 8.51 17.62
C ALA A 20 -6.73 8.02 17.22
N VAL A 21 -7.39 8.81 16.39
CA VAL A 21 -8.53 8.33 15.69
C VAL A 21 -7.92 7.25 14.85
N GLY A 22 -7.83 6.08 15.44
CA GLY A 22 -7.62 4.89 14.69
C GLY A 22 -8.81 4.83 13.77
N GLN A 23 -8.72 5.57 12.68
CA GLN A 23 -9.55 5.25 11.57
C GLN A 23 -9.12 3.86 11.21
N SER A 24 -9.85 2.92 11.75
CA SER A 24 -9.78 1.56 11.31
C SER A 24 -10.02 1.64 9.81
N MET A 25 -8.96 1.57 9.05
CA MET A 25 -9.05 1.40 7.63
C MET A 25 -9.57 -0.01 7.44
N ARG A 26 -10.87 -0.10 7.50
CA ARG A 26 -11.55 -1.37 7.29
C ARG A 26 -11.14 -1.89 5.93
N GLY A 27 -10.43 -2.99 5.92
CA GLY A 27 -10.00 -3.65 4.69
C GLY A 27 -8.62 -3.28 4.18
N GLY A 28 -7.82 -2.54 4.92
CA GLY A 28 -6.43 -2.29 4.57
C GLY A 28 -5.53 -3.47 4.91
N GLN A 29 -4.49 -3.67 4.10
CA GLN A 29 -3.48 -4.70 4.30
C GLN A 29 -2.12 -4.07 4.50
N ILE A 30 -1.27 -4.74 5.26
CA ILE A 30 0.10 -4.29 5.52
C ILE A 30 1.06 -5.23 4.80
N VAL A 31 2.03 -4.66 4.12
CA VAL A 31 3.07 -5.42 3.42
C VAL A 31 4.43 -4.77 3.62
N GLN A 32 5.44 -5.61 3.80
CA GLN A 32 6.83 -5.19 3.77
C GLN A 32 7.40 -5.51 2.39
N VAL A 33 7.76 -4.48 1.64
CA VAL A 33 8.34 -4.64 0.31
C VAL A 33 9.86 -4.45 0.42
N PRO A 34 10.65 -5.51 0.15
CA PRO A 34 12.09 -5.46 0.37
C PRO A 34 12.89 -4.85 -0.80
N PHE A 35 12.22 -4.34 -1.81
CA PHE A 35 12.85 -3.76 -3.00
C PHE A 35 12.11 -2.50 -3.43
N PRO A 36 12.78 -1.57 -4.14
CA PRO A 36 12.07 -0.49 -4.81
C PRO A 36 11.15 -1.04 -5.89
N PHE A 37 10.01 -0.42 -6.08
CA PHE A 37 9.03 -0.89 -7.05
C PHE A 37 8.28 0.27 -7.71
N VAL A 38 7.73 0.00 -8.89
CA VAL A 38 7.00 0.99 -9.66
C VAL A 38 5.50 0.72 -9.54
N VAL A 39 4.76 1.76 -9.22
CA VAL A 39 3.29 1.76 -9.22
C VAL A 39 2.84 2.80 -10.21
N ALA A 40 2.23 2.37 -11.29
CA ALA A 40 1.89 3.21 -12.44
C ALA A 40 3.16 3.86 -13.00
N GLU A 41 3.31 5.17 -12.84
CA GLU A 41 4.47 5.89 -13.33
C GLU A 41 5.42 6.34 -12.22
N ARG A 42 5.21 5.87 -10.99
CA ARG A 42 5.99 6.30 -9.83
C ARG A 42 6.80 5.17 -9.25
N THR A 43 8.05 5.45 -8.95
CA THR A 43 8.92 4.54 -8.20
C THR A 43 8.76 4.82 -6.70
N LEU A 44 8.45 3.77 -5.96
CA LEU A 44 8.37 3.81 -4.51
C LEU A 44 9.55 3.05 -3.92
N PRO A 45 10.16 3.54 -2.83
CA PRO A 45 11.29 2.86 -2.21
C PRO A 45 10.85 1.58 -1.49
N ALA A 46 11.81 0.71 -1.20
CA ALA A 46 11.58 -0.43 -0.32
C ALA A 46 11.07 0.07 1.04
N GLY A 47 10.17 -0.65 1.65
CA GLY A 47 9.64 -0.27 2.95
C GLY A 47 8.30 -0.91 3.27
N ARG A 48 7.72 -0.43 4.35
CA ARG A 48 6.42 -0.89 4.82
C ARG A 48 5.32 -0.05 4.22
N TYR A 49 4.34 -0.71 3.63
CA TYR A 49 3.22 -0.06 2.95
C TYR A 49 1.88 -0.57 3.46
N PHE A 50 0.92 0.34 3.43
CA PHE A 50 -0.48 0.05 3.63
C PHE A 50 -1.16 0.05 2.27
N VAL A 51 -1.98 -0.95 2.03
CA VAL A 51 -2.69 -1.13 0.76
C VAL A 51 -4.17 -1.21 1.06
N THR A 52 -4.97 -0.37 0.44
CA THR A 52 -6.41 -0.35 0.64
C THR A 52 -7.14 -0.07 -0.67
N ASN A 53 -8.29 -0.69 -0.83
CA ASN A 53 -9.15 -0.44 -1.98
C ASN A 53 -10.00 0.79 -1.74
N ILE A 54 -10.15 1.61 -2.77
CA ILE A 54 -11.06 2.76 -2.78
C ILE A 54 -12.10 2.50 -3.85
N GLY A 55 -13.24 1.98 -3.43
CA GLY A 55 -14.25 1.48 -4.36
C GLY A 55 -13.75 0.24 -5.09
N GLU A 56 -14.27 0.00 -6.27
CA GLU A 56 -13.98 -1.23 -7.02
C GLU A 56 -12.82 -1.09 -8.02
N THR A 57 -12.46 0.13 -8.36
CA THR A 57 -11.55 0.38 -9.47
C THR A 57 -10.33 1.20 -9.10
N ARG A 58 -10.10 1.45 -7.81
CA ARG A 58 -8.95 2.21 -7.36
C ARG A 58 -8.28 1.56 -6.16
N LEU A 59 -6.98 1.66 -6.16
CA LEU A 59 -6.14 1.14 -5.09
C LEU A 59 -5.28 2.28 -4.55
N ARG A 60 -5.20 2.38 -3.24
CA ARG A 60 -4.30 3.31 -2.57
C ARG A 60 -3.19 2.53 -1.88
N ILE A 61 -1.97 2.92 -2.19
CA ILE A 61 -0.77 2.37 -1.57
C ILE A 61 -0.06 3.54 -0.90
N TYR A 62 0.20 3.43 0.38
CA TYR A 62 0.80 4.53 1.11
C TYR A 62 1.70 4.04 2.24
N SER A 63 2.66 4.88 2.57
CA SER A 63 3.51 4.77 3.74
C SER A 63 3.45 6.08 4.52
N ALA A 64 4.24 6.21 5.58
CA ALA A 64 4.32 7.46 6.34
C ALA A 64 4.77 8.64 5.45
N GLU A 65 5.55 8.37 4.42
CA GLU A 65 6.19 9.40 3.60
C GLU A 65 5.63 9.52 2.19
N ARG A 66 5.01 8.47 1.68
CA ARG A 66 4.63 8.37 0.27
C ARG A 66 3.22 7.84 0.10
N GLN A 67 2.55 8.35 -0.90
CA GLN A 67 1.24 7.86 -1.28
C GLN A 67 1.14 7.75 -2.80
N SER A 68 0.50 6.68 -3.25
CA SER A 68 0.14 6.50 -4.65
C SER A 68 -1.31 6.03 -4.75
N LEU A 69 -2.04 6.66 -5.63
CA LEU A 69 -3.40 6.27 -5.99
C LEU A 69 -3.38 5.79 -7.43
N VAL A 70 -3.85 4.59 -7.64
CA VAL A 70 -3.78 3.97 -8.97
C VAL A 70 -5.12 3.38 -9.37
N GLN A 71 -5.44 3.48 -10.63
CA GLN A 71 -6.61 2.82 -11.21
C GLN A 71 -6.32 1.35 -11.48
N THR A 72 -7.31 0.52 -11.24
CA THR A 72 -7.21 -0.91 -11.40
C THR A 72 -8.42 -1.46 -12.14
N HIS A 73 -8.27 -2.67 -12.64
CA HIS A 73 -9.36 -3.47 -13.17
C HIS A 73 -9.58 -4.66 -12.24
N THR A 74 -10.82 -5.08 -12.18
CA THR A 74 -11.17 -6.27 -11.43
C THR A 74 -10.83 -7.50 -12.26
N VAL A 75 -10.14 -8.47 -11.67
CA VAL A 75 -9.85 -9.75 -12.27
C VAL A 75 -10.41 -10.87 -11.40
N GLN A 76 -10.93 -11.89 -12.05
CA GLN A 76 -11.44 -13.08 -11.39
C GLN A 76 -10.31 -14.08 -11.18
N GLY A 77 -10.32 -14.77 -10.07
CA GLY A 77 -9.34 -15.79 -9.79
C GLY A 77 -9.73 -16.65 -8.60
N HIS A 78 -8.81 -17.40 -8.10
CA HIS A 78 -9.03 -18.17 -6.88
C HIS A 78 -8.53 -17.36 -5.69
N ALA A 79 -9.35 -17.30 -4.65
CA ALA A 79 -8.94 -16.67 -3.41
C ALA A 79 -7.66 -17.33 -2.90
N PRO A 80 -6.62 -16.54 -2.60
CA PRO A 80 -5.45 -17.10 -1.95
C PRO A 80 -5.84 -17.60 -0.56
N GLU A 81 -5.46 -18.81 -0.25
CA GLU A 81 -5.64 -19.33 1.10
C GLU A 81 -4.81 -18.47 2.07
N GLY A 82 -5.44 -18.06 3.16
CA GLY A 82 -4.80 -17.25 4.17
C GLY A 82 -4.76 -15.76 3.85
N SER A 83 -3.61 -15.14 4.05
CA SER A 83 -3.41 -13.73 3.78
C SER A 83 -3.37 -13.44 2.29
N GLY A 84 -3.87 -12.29 1.87
CA GLY A 84 -3.78 -11.87 0.48
C GLY A 84 -2.34 -11.64 0.01
N LYS A 85 -2.20 -11.23 -1.23
CA LYS A 85 -0.89 -11.10 -1.86
C LYS A 85 -0.81 -9.90 -2.79
N MET A 86 0.41 -9.43 -3.00
CA MET A 86 0.78 -8.51 -4.07
C MET A 86 1.63 -9.27 -5.08
N VAL A 87 1.33 -9.09 -6.36
CA VAL A 87 2.06 -9.72 -7.46
C VAL A 87 2.79 -8.63 -8.23
N PHE A 88 4.09 -8.84 -8.45
CA PHE A 88 4.95 -7.93 -9.19
C PHE A 88 5.45 -8.60 -10.46
N HIS A 89 5.54 -7.86 -11.53
CA HIS A 89 6.31 -8.26 -12.69
C HIS A 89 7.74 -7.78 -12.52
N ARG A 90 8.68 -8.69 -12.66
CA ARG A 90 10.10 -8.41 -12.52
C ARG A 90 10.82 -8.49 -13.85
N TYR A 91 11.54 -7.42 -14.15
CA TYR A 91 12.41 -7.34 -15.32
C TYR A 91 13.81 -6.99 -14.84
N GLY A 92 14.68 -8.00 -14.67
CA GLY A 92 15.99 -7.80 -14.05
C GLY A 92 15.84 -7.33 -12.61
N ASP A 93 16.29 -6.11 -12.32
CA ASP A 93 16.20 -5.50 -10.99
C ASP A 93 15.01 -4.56 -10.84
N VAL A 94 14.17 -4.44 -11.85
CA VAL A 94 13.03 -3.53 -11.85
C VAL A 94 11.74 -4.31 -11.58
N TYR A 95 11.00 -3.85 -10.57
CA TYR A 95 9.74 -4.47 -10.15
C TYR A 95 8.58 -3.54 -10.41
N PHE A 96 7.56 -4.05 -11.09
CA PHE A 96 6.30 -3.32 -11.33
C PHE A 96 5.16 -4.02 -10.61
N LEU A 97 4.41 -3.27 -9.82
CA LEU A 97 3.21 -3.83 -9.20
C LEU A 97 2.18 -4.15 -10.27
N ALA A 98 1.72 -5.39 -10.29
CA ALA A 98 0.79 -5.89 -11.30
C ALA A 98 -0.59 -6.19 -10.73
N GLU A 99 -0.66 -6.86 -9.59
CA GLU A 99 -1.93 -7.30 -9.01
C GLU A 99 -1.90 -7.21 -7.49
N VAL A 100 -3.08 -7.00 -6.91
CA VAL A 100 -3.30 -7.04 -5.46
C VAL A 100 -4.52 -7.90 -5.18
N TRP A 101 -4.35 -8.88 -4.32
CA TRP A 101 -5.39 -9.82 -3.91
C TRP A 101 -5.63 -9.68 -2.42
N ALA A 102 -6.85 -9.32 -2.03
CA ALA A 102 -7.23 -9.27 -0.62
C ALA A 102 -7.52 -10.69 -0.09
N PRO A 103 -7.33 -10.92 1.23
CA PRO A 103 -7.61 -12.23 1.80
C PRO A 103 -9.06 -12.65 1.59
N GLY A 104 -9.26 -13.92 1.22
CA GLY A 104 -10.58 -14.51 1.15
C GLY A 104 -11.47 -13.99 0.02
N ARG A 105 -10.90 -13.32 -0.98
CA ARG A 105 -11.66 -12.80 -2.11
C ARG A 105 -11.26 -13.49 -3.41
N ASP A 106 -12.26 -13.87 -4.20
CA ASP A 106 -12.08 -14.45 -5.52
C ASP A 106 -11.80 -13.38 -6.59
N VAL A 107 -11.76 -12.14 -6.18
CA VAL A 107 -11.58 -11.00 -7.04
C VAL A 107 -10.34 -10.25 -6.64
N GLY A 108 -9.45 -10.06 -7.58
CA GLY A 108 -8.25 -9.25 -7.41
C GLY A 108 -8.33 -7.93 -8.15
N GLN A 109 -7.39 -7.06 -7.86
CA GLN A 109 -7.20 -5.77 -8.52
C GLN A 109 -5.97 -5.85 -9.40
N GLN A 110 -6.12 -5.67 -10.69
CA GLN A 110 -5.02 -5.65 -11.64
C GLN A 110 -4.74 -4.22 -12.07
N LEU A 111 -3.48 -3.82 -12.01
CA LEU A 111 -3.05 -2.52 -12.48
C LEU A 111 -2.91 -2.54 -14.01
N THR A 112 -3.29 -1.43 -14.64
CA THR A 112 -3.00 -1.24 -16.05
C THR A 112 -1.49 -1.11 -16.23
N LYS A 113 -0.94 -1.78 -17.23
CA LYS A 113 0.49 -1.67 -17.54
C LYS A 113 0.82 -0.23 -17.85
N SER A 114 1.84 0.27 -17.17
CA SER A 114 2.35 1.62 -17.42
C SER A 114 3.19 1.66 -18.70
N ARG A 115 3.35 2.85 -19.23
CA ARG A 115 4.26 3.06 -20.35
C ARG A 115 5.69 2.64 -19.98
N ALA A 116 6.10 2.95 -18.75
CA ALA A 116 7.42 2.58 -18.25
C ALA A 116 7.62 1.06 -18.26
N GLU A 117 6.60 0.30 -17.86
CA GLU A 117 6.68 -1.17 -17.92
C GLU A 117 6.80 -1.67 -19.35
N ASP A 118 6.02 -1.12 -20.27
CA ASP A 118 6.09 -1.50 -21.69
C ASP A 118 7.46 -1.23 -22.30
N GLU A 119 8.08 -0.12 -21.96
CA GLU A 119 9.43 0.22 -22.41
C GLU A 119 10.47 -0.74 -21.86
N VAL A 120 10.42 -1.03 -20.57
CA VAL A 120 11.35 -1.99 -19.95
C VAL A 120 11.16 -3.39 -20.53
N ARG A 121 9.91 -3.79 -20.76
CA ARG A 121 9.61 -5.09 -21.35
C ARG A 121 10.22 -5.22 -22.75
N LYS A 122 10.13 -4.18 -23.55
CA LYS A 122 10.73 -4.18 -24.90
C LYS A 122 12.24 -4.30 -24.86
N LEU A 123 12.89 -3.62 -23.91
CA LEU A 123 14.34 -3.64 -23.77
C LEU A 123 14.84 -4.98 -23.21
N LYS A 124 14.08 -5.60 -22.34
CA LYS A 124 14.47 -6.82 -21.63
C LYS A 124 13.90 -8.11 -22.24
N ALA A 125 13.12 -8.01 -23.29
CA ALA A 125 12.45 -9.16 -23.90
C ALA A 125 13.42 -10.22 -24.42
N THR A 126 14.67 -9.86 -24.62
CA THR A 126 15.70 -10.73 -25.17
C THR A 126 16.47 -11.50 -24.09
N GLU A 127 16.44 -11.08 -22.83
CA GLU A 127 17.34 -11.62 -21.82
C GLU A 127 16.73 -12.69 -20.90
N SER A 128 15.49 -12.50 -20.52
CA SER A 128 14.81 -13.44 -19.63
C SER A 128 13.35 -13.06 -19.61
N GLY A 129 12.48 -13.94 -19.88
CA GLY A 129 11.05 -13.68 -19.84
C GLY A 129 10.60 -12.95 -18.58
N ILE A 130 9.34 -12.50 -18.57
CA ILE A 130 8.74 -11.84 -17.42
C ILE A 130 8.78 -12.79 -16.23
N GLN A 131 9.44 -12.39 -15.16
CA GLN A 131 9.42 -13.10 -13.90
C GLN A 131 8.35 -12.52 -12.99
N THR A 132 7.77 -13.35 -12.16
CA THR A 132 6.75 -12.96 -11.21
C THR A 132 7.30 -13.05 -9.80
N ALA A 133 7.20 -11.97 -9.03
CA ALA A 133 7.52 -11.97 -7.62
C ALA A 133 6.21 -11.81 -6.82
N VAL A 134 6.04 -12.59 -5.78
CA VAL A 134 4.84 -12.59 -4.95
C VAL A 134 5.21 -12.26 -3.51
N LEU A 135 4.56 -11.24 -2.96
CA LEU A 135 4.66 -10.90 -1.54
C LEU A 135 3.30 -11.11 -0.87
N ARG A 136 3.30 -11.77 0.27
CA ARG A 136 2.09 -11.94 1.06
C ARG A 136 1.95 -10.79 2.05
N PHE A 137 0.71 -10.42 2.33
CA PHE A 137 0.45 -9.45 3.38
C PHE A 137 0.81 -10.03 4.74
N THR A 138 1.41 -9.21 5.58
CA THR A 138 1.85 -9.64 6.92
C THR A 138 0.75 -9.56 7.95
N SER A 139 -0.17 -8.63 7.78
CA SER A 139 -1.34 -8.48 8.63
C SER A 139 -2.38 -7.61 7.94
N SER A 140 -3.61 -7.70 8.45
CA SER A 140 -4.62 -6.70 8.11
C SER A 140 -4.54 -5.55 9.10
N ALA A 141 -4.75 -4.34 8.63
CA ALA A 141 -4.91 -3.19 9.51
C ALA A 141 -6.33 -3.26 10.12
N ASN A 142 -6.40 -3.47 11.44
CA ASN A 142 -7.63 -3.40 12.19
C ASN A 142 -7.98 -1.96 12.53
#